data_ab31439332cf06e9ea4a0e8e1fa87521
#
_entry.id   ab31439332cf06e9ea4a0e8e1fa87521
#
_cell.length_a   1.000
_cell.length_b   1.000
_cell.length_c   1.000
_cell.angle_alpha   90.00
_cell.angle_beta   90.00
_cell.angle_gamma   90.00
#
_symmetry.space_group_name_H-M   'P 1'
#
loop_
_entity.id
_entity.type
_entity.pdbx_description
1 polymer ?
#
loop_
_entity_poly.entity_id
_entity_poly.type
_entity_poly.pdbx_seq_one_letter_code
_entity_poly.pdbx_strand_id
1 'polypeptide(L)'
;MKKTVLVLGAVCLVLTSAVAKDKKKKADMPVADVCKQVFFNQVDSMSYALGMNVGADFAKNIKNIPGGASNVDLLIKGFSTAMKGDSTLMTKEFATEYFRNYISAAQAKELEAKKGAGEKFLAENKTKEGVNTTASGLQYQVLVPAEGPKPKATDSVEVHYQGFLLDGTKFDSSVDRGEPITFPLNQVIPGWTEGVQLMSVGSKYKFFVPYTLGYGEQGTPNGGPIPGYATLIFEVQLLKIKPVVEVAPAAPALKPAVAPKSIKKVAVSKVVKKTK
;
A
#
# COMPACT_ATOMS: atom_id res chain seq x y z
N MET A 1 -21.11 -22.63 -66.10
CA MET A 1 -20.23 -22.45 -64.91
C MET A 1 -20.85 -21.49 -63.89
N LYS A 2 -22.00 -21.83 -63.29
CA LYS A 2 -22.68 -21.01 -62.25
C LYS A 2 -23.57 -21.86 -61.36
N LYS A 3 -23.05 -22.95 -60.75
CA LYS A 3 -23.83 -23.75 -59.81
C LYS A 3 -23.05 -24.33 -58.62
N THR A 4 -21.81 -23.85 -58.35
CA THR A 4 -20.97 -24.46 -57.31
C THR A 4 -20.68 -23.56 -56.10
N VAL A 5 -21.26 -22.37 -56.02
CA VAL A 5 -20.99 -21.42 -54.94
C VAL A 5 -22.04 -21.40 -53.80
N LEU A 6 -23.20 -22.04 -54.04
CA LEU A 6 -24.33 -21.94 -53.06
C LEU A 6 -24.36 -23.05 -51.99
N VAL A 7 -23.47 -24.03 -52.05
CA VAL A 7 -23.47 -25.17 -51.08
C VAL A 7 -22.54 -24.92 -49.88
N LEU A 8 -21.50 -24.06 -50.04
CA LEU A 8 -20.56 -23.80 -48.94
C LEU A 8 -21.12 -22.86 -47.83
N GLY A 9 -22.07 -21.98 -48.17
CA GLY A 9 -22.64 -21.04 -47.19
C GLY A 9 -23.60 -21.67 -46.17
N ALA A 10 -24.29 -22.73 -46.55
CA ALA A 10 -25.27 -23.38 -45.70
C ALA A 10 -24.63 -24.32 -44.68
N VAL A 11 -23.47 -24.89 -44.97
CA VAL A 11 -22.74 -25.79 -44.06
C VAL A 11 -22.11 -25.03 -42.90
N CYS A 12 -21.61 -23.80 -43.13
CA CYS A 12 -21.05 -22.96 -42.06
C CYS A 12 -22.10 -22.46 -41.07
N LEU A 13 -23.33 -22.17 -41.53
CA LEU A 13 -24.39 -21.69 -40.61
C LEU A 13 -24.94 -22.78 -39.70
N VAL A 14 -24.95 -24.03 -40.19
CA VAL A 14 -25.43 -25.20 -39.37
C VAL A 14 -24.37 -25.56 -38.33
N LEU A 15 -23.07 -25.45 -38.65
CA LEU A 15 -21.98 -25.75 -37.70
C LEU A 15 -21.91 -24.72 -36.57
N THR A 16 -22.15 -23.42 -36.86
CA THR A 16 -22.13 -22.39 -35.82
C THR A 16 -23.31 -22.48 -34.85
N SER A 17 -24.50 -22.93 -35.34
CA SER A 17 -25.66 -23.11 -34.47
C SER A 17 -25.54 -24.36 -33.59
N ALA A 18 -24.91 -25.44 -34.09
CA ALA A 18 -24.65 -26.64 -33.31
C ALA A 18 -23.62 -26.42 -32.19
N VAL A 19 -22.52 -25.68 -32.49
CA VAL A 19 -21.51 -25.34 -31.49
C VAL A 19 -22.07 -24.37 -30.42
N ALA A 20 -22.95 -23.45 -30.78
CA ALA A 20 -23.58 -22.54 -29.82
C ALA A 20 -24.59 -23.27 -28.92
N LYS A 21 -25.36 -24.26 -29.47
CA LYS A 21 -26.27 -25.09 -28.68
C LYS A 21 -25.52 -26.01 -27.72
N ASP A 22 -24.41 -26.59 -28.16
CA ASP A 22 -23.57 -27.42 -27.29
C ASP A 22 -22.93 -26.67 -26.13
N LYS A 23 -22.46 -25.42 -26.39
CA LYS A 23 -21.93 -24.58 -25.32
C LYS A 23 -22.98 -24.25 -24.27
N LYS A 24 -24.22 -23.93 -24.66
CA LYS A 24 -25.31 -23.63 -23.73
C LYS A 24 -25.73 -24.88 -22.93
N LYS A 25 -25.78 -26.04 -23.57
CA LYS A 25 -26.10 -27.32 -22.93
C LYS A 25 -25.03 -27.75 -21.90
N LYS A 26 -23.73 -27.44 -22.17
CA LYS A 26 -22.64 -27.71 -21.23
C LYS A 26 -22.65 -26.78 -20.01
N ALA A 27 -23.12 -25.55 -20.15
CA ALA A 27 -23.20 -24.58 -19.05
C ALA A 27 -24.27 -24.97 -17.99
N ASP A 28 -25.32 -25.67 -18.38
CA ASP A 28 -26.42 -26.06 -17.50
C ASP A 28 -26.29 -27.49 -16.94
N MET A 29 -25.19 -28.21 -17.25
CA MET A 29 -24.98 -29.56 -16.77
C MET A 29 -24.33 -29.58 -15.38
N PRO A 30 -24.71 -30.52 -14.49
CA PRO A 30 -23.98 -30.73 -13.24
C PRO A 30 -22.50 -30.97 -13.49
N VAL A 31 -21.63 -30.39 -12.65
CA VAL A 31 -20.16 -30.46 -12.81
C VAL A 31 -19.65 -31.88 -12.98
N ALA A 32 -20.26 -32.84 -12.27
CA ALA A 32 -19.93 -34.27 -12.37
C ALA A 32 -20.19 -34.86 -13.77
N ASP A 33 -21.23 -34.39 -14.48
CA ASP A 33 -21.59 -34.91 -15.81
C ASP A 33 -20.72 -34.25 -16.91
N VAL A 34 -20.33 -32.99 -16.73
CA VAL A 34 -19.36 -32.31 -17.61
C VAL A 34 -17.99 -33.00 -17.55
N CYS A 35 -17.52 -33.37 -16.37
CA CYS A 35 -16.29 -34.12 -16.20
C CYS A 35 -16.28 -35.46 -16.91
N LYS A 36 -17.40 -36.22 -16.83
CA LYS A 36 -17.55 -37.53 -17.52
C LYS A 36 -17.54 -37.41 -19.05
N GLN A 37 -18.01 -36.31 -19.61
CA GLN A 37 -18.05 -36.10 -21.06
C GLN A 37 -16.73 -35.63 -21.68
N VAL A 38 -15.86 -34.94 -20.90
CA VAL A 38 -14.65 -34.29 -21.39
C VAL A 38 -13.38 -35.06 -21.04
N PHE A 39 -13.38 -35.78 -19.91
CA PHE A 39 -12.19 -36.46 -19.40
C PHE A 39 -12.42 -37.98 -19.27
N PHE A 40 -11.37 -38.74 -19.58
CA PHE A 40 -11.43 -40.22 -19.60
C PHE A 40 -11.49 -40.82 -18.19
N ASN A 41 -10.97 -40.13 -17.17
CA ASN A 41 -10.91 -40.61 -15.80
C ASN A 41 -10.86 -39.49 -14.78
N GLN A 42 -10.91 -39.85 -13.49
CA GLN A 42 -10.86 -38.88 -12.38
C GLN A 42 -9.53 -38.12 -12.30
N VAL A 43 -8.42 -38.74 -12.69
CA VAL A 43 -7.09 -38.11 -12.66
C VAL A 43 -7.02 -37.00 -13.70
N ASP A 44 -7.55 -37.22 -14.90
CA ASP A 44 -7.61 -36.19 -15.95
C ASP A 44 -8.48 -35.00 -15.52
N SER A 45 -9.64 -35.30 -14.92
CA SER A 45 -10.54 -34.28 -14.38
C SER A 45 -9.87 -33.46 -13.29
N MET A 46 -9.20 -34.10 -12.34
CA MET A 46 -8.45 -33.45 -11.26
C MET A 46 -7.31 -32.63 -11.81
N SER A 47 -6.54 -33.16 -12.75
CA SER A 47 -5.40 -32.47 -13.36
C SER A 47 -5.82 -31.17 -14.09
N TYR A 48 -6.93 -31.25 -14.84
CA TYR A 48 -7.48 -30.07 -15.51
C TYR A 48 -8.01 -29.04 -14.52
N ALA A 49 -8.74 -29.49 -13.48
CA ALA A 49 -9.24 -28.60 -12.44
C ALA A 49 -8.11 -27.87 -11.68
N LEU A 50 -7.02 -28.60 -11.38
CA LEU A 50 -5.83 -28.00 -10.77
C LEU A 50 -5.21 -26.95 -11.69
N GLY A 51 -5.06 -27.28 -12.98
CA GLY A 51 -4.54 -26.34 -13.99
C GLY A 51 -5.40 -25.08 -14.11
N MET A 52 -6.73 -25.21 -14.08
CA MET A 52 -7.65 -24.08 -14.11
C MET A 52 -7.50 -23.19 -12.87
N ASN A 53 -7.39 -23.76 -11.68
CA ASN A 53 -7.24 -23.01 -10.44
C ASN A 53 -5.90 -22.25 -10.42
N VAL A 54 -4.79 -22.92 -10.69
CA VAL A 54 -3.46 -22.32 -10.76
C VAL A 54 -3.42 -21.23 -11.83
N GLY A 55 -3.96 -21.51 -13.01
CA GLY A 55 -4.00 -20.55 -14.12
C GLY A 55 -4.83 -19.31 -13.81
N ALA A 56 -5.98 -19.47 -13.16
CA ALA A 56 -6.85 -18.35 -12.78
C ALA A 56 -6.20 -17.44 -11.73
N ASP A 57 -5.52 -18.00 -10.73
CA ASP A 57 -4.82 -17.25 -9.72
C ASP A 57 -3.57 -16.56 -10.28
N PHE A 58 -2.86 -17.26 -11.16
CA PHE A 58 -1.70 -16.67 -11.84
C PHE A 58 -2.11 -15.50 -12.76
N ALA A 59 -3.22 -15.63 -13.49
CA ALA A 59 -3.74 -14.58 -14.37
C ALA A 59 -4.11 -13.29 -13.64
N LYS A 60 -4.49 -13.36 -12.36
CA LYS A 60 -4.72 -12.17 -11.51
C LYS A 60 -3.40 -11.48 -11.18
N ASN A 61 -2.37 -12.25 -10.85
CA ASN A 61 -1.10 -11.74 -10.33
C ASN A 61 -0.16 -11.25 -11.45
N ILE A 62 -0.23 -11.86 -12.64
CA ILE A 62 0.64 -11.50 -13.77
C ILE A 62 0.45 -10.05 -14.23
N LYS A 63 -0.75 -9.49 -14.03
CA LYS A 63 -1.06 -8.10 -14.37
C LYS A 63 -0.32 -7.09 -13.50
N ASN A 64 0.15 -7.53 -12.33
CA ASN A 64 0.87 -6.69 -11.36
C ASN A 64 2.39 -6.74 -11.57
N ILE A 65 2.88 -7.46 -12.57
CA ILE A 65 4.30 -7.50 -12.91
C ILE A 65 4.69 -6.15 -13.52
N PRO A 66 5.65 -5.42 -12.94
CA PRO A 66 6.11 -4.15 -13.48
C PRO A 66 6.69 -4.31 -14.89
N GLY A 67 6.61 -3.26 -15.71
CA GLY A 67 7.25 -3.22 -17.02
C GLY A 67 6.37 -3.57 -18.21
N GLY A 68 5.09 -3.88 -18.02
CA GLY A 68 4.12 -4.02 -19.10
C GLY A 68 3.41 -5.37 -19.15
N ALA A 69 2.64 -5.59 -20.20
CA ALA A 69 1.86 -6.81 -20.40
C ALA A 69 2.76 -8.02 -20.68
N SER A 70 2.56 -9.10 -19.94
CA SER A 70 3.26 -10.37 -20.14
C SER A 70 2.76 -11.08 -21.39
N ASN A 71 3.67 -11.71 -22.13
CA ASN A 71 3.31 -12.61 -23.23
C ASN A 71 2.83 -13.95 -22.65
N VAL A 72 1.51 -14.13 -22.61
CA VAL A 72 0.87 -15.29 -21.99
C VAL A 72 1.24 -16.60 -22.69
N ASP A 73 1.38 -16.58 -24.03
CA ASP A 73 1.71 -17.79 -24.79
C ASP A 73 3.13 -18.29 -24.48
N LEU A 74 4.10 -17.36 -24.41
CA LEU A 74 5.47 -17.71 -23.99
C LEU A 74 5.54 -18.16 -22.54
N LEU A 75 4.73 -17.58 -21.67
CA LEU A 75 4.64 -17.99 -20.29
C LEU A 75 4.09 -19.43 -20.16
N ILE A 76 2.99 -19.75 -20.86
CA ILE A 76 2.42 -21.10 -20.91
C ILE A 76 3.44 -22.09 -21.48
N LYS A 77 4.16 -21.69 -22.54
CA LYS A 77 5.21 -22.52 -23.12
C LYS A 77 6.31 -22.83 -22.12
N GLY A 78 6.84 -21.81 -21.44
CA GLY A 78 7.89 -21.98 -20.43
C GLY A 78 7.44 -22.85 -19.26
N PHE A 79 6.22 -22.64 -18.76
CA PHE A 79 5.61 -23.44 -17.70
C PHE A 79 5.43 -24.91 -18.10
N SER A 80 4.85 -25.14 -19.27
CA SER A 80 4.64 -26.51 -19.80
C SER A 80 5.96 -27.25 -20.00
N THR A 81 6.97 -26.59 -20.59
CA THR A 81 8.30 -27.15 -20.81
C THR A 81 8.96 -27.55 -19.49
N ALA A 82 8.91 -26.66 -18.50
CA ALA A 82 9.47 -26.92 -17.17
C ALA A 82 8.76 -28.07 -16.44
N MET A 83 7.43 -28.16 -16.54
CA MET A 83 6.65 -29.24 -15.90
C MET A 83 6.91 -30.61 -16.51
N LYS A 84 7.13 -30.67 -17.83
CA LYS A 84 7.41 -31.93 -18.55
C LYS A 84 8.86 -32.38 -18.42
N GLY A 85 9.75 -31.52 -17.91
CA GLY A 85 11.18 -31.79 -17.89
C GLY A 85 11.83 -31.75 -19.28
N ASP A 86 11.16 -31.11 -20.26
CA ASP A 86 11.68 -30.98 -21.61
C ASP A 86 12.88 -30.01 -21.65
N SER A 87 13.62 -30.03 -22.78
CA SER A 87 14.72 -29.08 -23.00
C SER A 87 14.20 -27.63 -22.98
N THR A 88 14.72 -26.82 -22.07
CA THR A 88 14.33 -25.43 -21.87
C THR A 88 15.21 -24.47 -22.70
N LEU A 89 14.64 -23.33 -23.13
CA LEU A 89 15.40 -22.30 -23.85
C LEU A 89 16.43 -21.58 -22.96
N MET A 90 16.28 -21.68 -21.64
CA MET A 90 17.19 -21.12 -20.65
C MET A 90 17.20 -22.02 -19.40
N THR A 91 18.30 -22.03 -18.66
CA THR A 91 18.38 -22.76 -17.39
C THR A 91 17.53 -22.09 -16.33
N LYS A 92 17.16 -22.82 -15.28
CA LYS A 92 16.39 -22.29 -14.14
C LYS A 92 17.13 -21.15 -13.44
N GLU A 93 18.42 -21.28 -13.28
CA GLU A 93 19.29 -20.28 -12.65
C GLU A 93 19.27 -18.98 -13.44
N PHE A 94 19.49 -19.06 -14.76
CA PHE A 94 19.45 -17.91 -15.64
C PHE A 94 18.05 -17.27 -15.67
N ALA A 95 16.99 -18.05 -15.74
CA ALA A 95 15.62 -17.55 -15.71
C ALA A 95 15.31 -16.77 -14.41
N THR A 96 15.80 -17.29 -13.27
CA THR A 96 15.61 -16.65 -11.96
C THR A 96 16.35 -15.32 -11.88
N GLU A 97 17.63 -15.29 -12.34
CA GLU A 97 18.41 -14.06 -12.35
C GLU A 97 17.84 -13.03 -13.33
N TYR A 98 17.51 -13.46 -14.55
CA TYR A 98 16.91 -12.59 -15.55
C TYR A 98 15.60 -11.95 -15.04
N PHE A 99 14.72 -12.75 -14.45
CA PHE A 99 13.44 -12.25 -13.92
C PHE A 99 13.66 -11.25 -12.79
N ARG A 100 14.58 -11.53 -11.87
CA ARG A 100 14.94 -10.60 -10.78
C ARG A 100 15.44 -9.26 -11.32
N ASN A 101 16.38 -9.32 -12.26
CA ASN A 101 16.97 -8.12 -12.87
C ASN A 101 15.93 -7.32 -13.65
N TYR A 102 15.05 -7.99 -14.38
CA TYR A 102 13.93 -7.36 -15.10
C TYR A 102 12.99 -6.61 -14.13
N ILE A 103 12.56 -7.26 -13.06
CA ILE A 103 11.67 -6.64 -12.05
C ILE A 103 12.36 -5.44 -11.40
N SER A 104 13.62 -5.59 -10.98
CA SER A 104 14.39 -4.51 -10.37
C SER A 104 14.52 -3.30 -11.29
N ALA A 105 14.86 -3.52 -12.57
CA ALA A 105 14.98 -2.45 -13.56
C ALA A 105 13.63 -1.78 -13.85
N ALA A 106 12.55 -2.56 -13.94
CA ALA A 106 11.21 -2.03 -14.17
C ALA A 106 10.70 -1.19 -13.00
N GLN A 107 10.95 -1.65 -11.77
CA GLN A 107 10.63 -0.89 -10.56
C GLN A 107 11.44 0.40 -10.45
N ALA A 108 12.74 0.35 -10.73
CA ALA A 108 13.59 1.55 -10.74
C ALA A 108 13.09 2.59 -11.74
N LYS A 109 12.73 2.15 -12.95
CA LYS A 109 12.16 3.02 -13.99
C LYS A 109 10.82 3.65 -13.56
N GLU A 110 9.97 2.88 -12.90
CA GLU A 110 8.69 3.37 -12.39
C GLU A 110 8.89 4.41 -11.28
N LEU A 111 9.83 4.15 -10.35
CA LEU A 111 10.17 5.08 -9.28
C LEU A 111 10.76 6.39 -9.82
N GLU A 112 11.64 6.32 -10.81
CA GLU A 112 12.20 7.52 -11.46
C GLU A 112 11.12 8.32 -12.19
N ALA A 113 10.18 7.64 -12.86
CA ALA A 113 9.05 8.29 -13.49
C ALA A 113 8.15 9.01 -12.47
N LYS A 114 7.90 8.40 -11.30
CA LYS A 114 7.14 9.02 -10.20
C LYS A 114 7.86 10.24 -9.63
N LYS A 115 9.18 10.14 -9.42
CA LYS A 115 10.01 11.25 -8.99
C LYS A 115 9.92 12.42 -9.97
N GLY A 116 10.18 12.18 -11.26
CA GLY A 116 10.10 13.22 -12.28
C GLY A 116 8.70 13.83 -12.42
N ALA A 117 7.64 13.02 -12.31
CA ALA A 117 6.27 13.54 -12.30
C ALA A 117 5.99 14.43 -11.10
N GLY A 118 6.49 14.05 -9.91
CA GLY A 118 6.37 14.84 -8.68
C GLY A 118 7.10 16.18 -8.77
N GLU A 119 8.34 16.18 -9.23
CA GLU A 119 9.16 17.37 -9.40
C GLU A 119 8.54 18.34 -10.44
N LYS A 120 8.09 17.80 -11.57
CA LYS A 120 7.38 18.58 -12.59
C LYS A 120 6.11 19.20 -12.04
N PHE A 121 5.28 18.41 -11.36
CA PHE A 121 4.05 18.91 -10.73
C PHE A 121 4.34 20.07 -9.78
N LEU A 122 5.31 19.92 -8.88
CA LEU A 122 5.66 20.98 -7.93
C LEU A 122 6.23 22.23 -8.62
N ALA A 123 7.01 22.05 -9.70
CA ALA A 123 7.54 23.17 -10.48
C ALA A 123 6.44 23.97 -11.17
N GLU A 124 5.40 23.31 -11.67
CA GLU A 124 4.23 23.95 -12.26
C GLU A 124 3.30 24.51 -11.18
N ASN A 125 3.10 23.79 -10.06
CA ASN A 125 2.17 24.18 -9.02
C ASN A 125 2.57 25.46 -8.28
N LYS A 126 3.87 25.70 -8.07
CA LYS A 126 4.38 26.92 -7.42
C LYS A 126 4.03 28.22 -8.15
N THR A 127 3.70 28.14 -9.46
CA THR A 127 3.33 29.30 -10.27
C THR A 127 1.82 29.59 -10.24
N LYS A 128 1.02 28.72 -9.61
CA LYS A 128 -0.43 28.89 -9.54
C LYS A 128 -0.79 29.95 -8.51
N GLU A 129 -1.86 30.68 -8.79
CA GLU A 129 -2.38 31.69 -7.89
C GLU A 129 -2.77 31.06 -6.53
N GLY A 130 -2.42 31.74 -5.45
CA GLY A 130 -2.70 31.32 -4.08
C GLY A 130 -1.80 30.21 -3.53
N VAL A 131 -0.85 29.70 -4.32
CA VAL A 131 0.14 28.72 -3.86
C VAL A 131 1.38 29.45 -3.32
N ASN A 132 1.73 29.13 -2.09
CA ASN A 132 2.93 29.60 -1.41
C ASN A 132 3.95 28.47 -1.32
N THR A 133 5.25 28.81 -1.37
CA THR A 133 6.34 27.84 -1.24
C THR A 133 7.25 28.25 -0.11
N THR A 134 7.57 27.33 0.79
CA THR A 134 8.51 27.54 1.89
C THR A 134 9.97 27.27 1.45
N ALA A 135 10.92 27.60 2.30
CA ALA A 135 12.35 27.37 2.03
C ALA A 135 12.70 25.87 1.89
N SER A 136 11.95 24.98 2.55
CA SER A 136 12.14 23.53 2.45
C SER A 136 11.57 22.92 1.16
N GLY A 137 10.80 23.71 0.38
CA GLY A 137 10.10 23.23 -0.82
C GLY A 137 8.68 22.73 -0.55
N LEU A 138 8.19 22.81 0.68
CA LEU A 138 6.77 22.57 0.96
C LEU A 138 5.93 23.62 0.25
N GLN A 139 4.88 23.21 -0.45
CA GLN A 139 3.92 24.13 -1.03
C GLN A 139 2.58 24.03 -0.30
N TYR A 140 1.91 25.16 -0.17
CA TYR A 140 0.60 25.19 0.46
C TYR A 140 -0.31 26.26 -0.15
N GLN A 141 -1.61 26.00 -0.05
CA GLN A 141 -2.67 26.94 -0.41
C GLN A 141 -3.64 27.07 0.75
N VAL A 142 -4.01 28.30 1.09
CA VAL A 142 -5.05 28.57 2.10
C VAL A 142 -6.42 28.40 1.46
N LEU A 143 -7.17 27.38 1.87
CA LEU A 143 -8.52 27.15 1.37
C LEU A 143 -9.58 27.91 2.19
N VAL A 144 -9.40 27.92 3.51
CA VAL A 144 -10.25 28.66 4.44
C VAL A 144 -9.32 29.36 5.43
N PRO A 145 -9.21 30.68 5.38
CA PRO A 145 -8.44 31.43 6.36
C PRO A 145 -9.15 31.44 7.71
N ALA A 146 -8.40 31.51 8.80
CA ALA A 146 -8.90 31.75 10.13
C ALA A 146 -7.88 32.57 10.93
N GLU A 147 -8.37 33.33 11.89
CA GLU A 147 -7.55 34.02 12.88
C GLU A 147 -7.57 33.23 14.19
N GLY A 148 -6.41 33.00 14.77
CA GLY A 148 -6.31 32.24 16.00
C GLY A 148 -4.88 31.79 16.30
N PRO A 149 -4.69 31.06 17.39
CA PRO A 149 -3.38 30.56 17.76
C PRO A 149 -2.86 29.56 16.71
N LYS A 150 -1.53 29.55 16.55
CA LYS A 150 -0.81 28.60 15.72
C LYS A 150 -0.07 27.60 16.60
N PRO A 151 -0.01 26.32 16.23
CA PRO A 151 0.68 25.31 17.02
C PRO A 151 2.21 25.45 16.90
N LYS A 152 2.90 25.01 17.94
CA LYS A 152 4.35 24.81 17.95
C LYS A 152 4.68 23.37 17.56
N ALA A 153 5.91 23.11 17.14
CA ALA A 153 6.36 21.75 16.76
C ALA A 153 6.20 20.70 17.88
N THR A 154 6.19 21.14 19.14
CA THR A 154 6.02 20.27 20.31
C THR A 154 4.56 19.96 20.65
N ASP A 155 3.62 20.71 20.10
CA ASP A 155 2.20 20.56 20.41
C ASP A 155 1.59 19.34 19.73
N SER A 156 0.51 18.82 20.30
CA SER A 156 -0.41 17.90 19.63
C SER A 156 -1.54 18.68 18.99
N VAL A 157 -1.94 18.28 17.80
CA VAL A 157 -3.02 18.92 17.06
C VAL A 157 -4.14 17.95 16.76
N GLU A 158 -5.38 18.43 16.85
CA GLU A 158 -6.58 17.71 16.43
C GLU A 158 -7.00 18.25 15.07
N VAL A 159 -7.08 17.37 14.08
CA VAL A 159 -7.31 17.74 12.68
C VAL A 159 -8.30 16.81 12.00
N HIS A 160 -9.01 17.35 11.00
CA HIS A 160 -9.54 16.57 9.90
C HIS A 160 -8.60 16.66 8.71
N TYR A 161 -8.38 15.53 8.01
CA TYR A 161 -7.56 15.53 6.82
C TYR A 161 -7.99 14.49 5.79
N GLN A 162 -7.55 14.71 4.56
CA GLN A 162 -7.60 13.74 3.47
C GLN A 162 -6.25 13.77 2.76
N GLY A 163 -5.69 12.60 2.47
CA GLY A 163 -4.42 12.44 1.79
C GLY A 163 -4.59 11.77 0.43
N PHE A 164 -3.96 12.34 -0.60
CA PHE A 164 -4.04 11.89 -1.98
C PHE A 164 -2.66 11.79 -2.62
N LEU A 165 -2.50 10.83 -3.53
CA LEU A 165 -1.41 10.79 -4.50
C LEU A 165 -1.70 11.76 -5.65
N LEU A 166 -0.70 12.00 -6.54
CA LEU A 166 -0.86 12.88 -7.70
C LEU A 166 -1.90 12.39 -8.71
N ASP A 167 -2.13 11.10 -8.79
CA ASP A 167 -3.16 10.48 -9.64
C ASP A 167 -4.58 10.59 -9.09
N GLY A 168 -4.74 11.23 -7.92
CA GLY A 168 -6.02 11.39 -7.23
C GLY A 168 -6.39 10.21 -6.33
N THR A 169 -5.58 9.15 -6.26
CA THR A 169 -5.82 8.03 -5.35
C THR A 169 -5.77 8.50 -3.91
N LYS A 170 -6.88 8.36 -3.19
CA LYS A 170 -6.96 8.66 -1.75
C LYS A 170 -6.33 7.50 -0.98
N PHE A 171 -5.30 7.78 -0.19
CA PHE A 171 -4.63 6.76 0.60
C PHE A 171 -5.02 6.78 2.09
N ASP A 172 -5.50 7.93 2.59
CA ASP A 172 -5.96 8.05 3.98
C ASP A 172 -6.92 9.23 4.14
N SER A 173 -7.88 9.11 5.08
CA SER A 173 -8.86 10.16 5.37
C SER A 173 -9.49 9.99 6.74
N SER A 174 -9.34 10.97 7.60
CA SER A 174 -10.08 11.06 8.86
C SER A 174 -11.55 11.44 8.65
N VAL A 175 -11.85 12.13 7.54
CA VAL A 175 -13.22 12.51 7.17
C VAL A 175 -14.06 11.27 6.83
N ASP A 176 -13.48 10.32 6.09
CA ASP A 176 -14.17 9.06 5.74
C ASP A 176 -14.37 8.16 6.98
N ARG A 177 -13.52 8.28 7.99
CA ARG A 177 -13.69 7.61 9.30
C ARG A 177 -14.75 8.26 10.19
N GLY A 178 -15.16 9.50 9.87
CA GLY A 178 -16.19 10.25 10.60
C GLY A 178 -15.71 10.94 11.88
N GLU A 179 -14.42 10.85 12.21
CA GLU A 179 -13.85 11.41 13.44
C GLU A 179 -12.51 12.09 13.21
N PRO A 180 -12.23 13.21 13.89
CA PRO A 180 -10.92 13.85 13.83
C PRO A 180 -9.86 13.00 14.52
N ILE A 181 -8.61 13.22 14.14
CA ILE A 181 -7.48 12.53 14.75
C ILE A 181 -6.52 13.50 15.42
N THR A 182 -5.90 13.06 16.51
CA THR A 182 -4.90 13.84 17.24
C THR A 182 -3.50 13.29 16.97
N PHE A 183 -2.57 14.15 16.56
CA PHE A 183 -1.16 13.82 16.34
C PHE A 183 -0.25 14.77 17.14
N PRO A 184 0.83 14.25 17.77
CA PRO A 184 1.98 15.07 18.15
C PRO A 184 2.71 15.55 16.89
N LEU A 185 2.92 16.86 16.71
CA LEU A 185 3.53 17.42 15.50
C LEU A 185 4.99 17.00 15.29
N ASN A 186 5.67 16.58 16.33
CA ASN A 186 7.04 16.04 16.26
C ASN A 186 7.11 14.55 15.87
N GLN A 187 5.97 13.90 15.64
CA GLN A 187 5.88 12.47 15.30
C GLN A 187 5.21 12.21 13.93
N VAL A 188 5.02 13.25 13.15
CA VAL A 188 4.47 13.16 11.79
C VAL A 188 5.55 13.44 10.74
N ILE A 189 5.24 13.29 9.47
CA ILE A 189 6.17 13.61 8.38
C ILE A 189 6.62 15.08 8.44
N PRO A 190 7.87 15.40 8.04
CA PRO A 190 8.42 16.76 8.14
C PRO A 190 7.53 17.83 7.51
N GLY A 191 6.91 17.55 6.36
CA GLY A 191 6.00 18.48 5.70
C GLY A 191 4.75 18.82 6.54
N TRP A 192 4.28 17.92 7.39
CA TRP A 192 3.20 18.19 8.34
C TRP A 192 3.72 18.99 9.53
N THR A 193 4.86 18.58 10.10
CA THR A 193 5.48 19.34 11.20
C THR A 193 5.67 20.80 10.83
N GLU A 194 6.12 21.08 9.61
CA GLU A 194 6.29 22.44 9.13
C GLU A 194 4.97 23.12 8.76
N GLY A 195 4.16 22.45 7.93
CA GLY A 195 2.96 23.04 7.33
C GLY A 195 1.88 23.38 8.35
N VAL A 196 1.63 22.50 9.32
CA VAL A 196 0.57 22.72 10.32
C VAL A 196 0.91 23.88 11.26
N GLN A 197 2.18 24.16 11.50
CA GLN A 197 2.60 25.36 12.27
C GLN A 197 2.27 26.68 11.56
N LEU A 198 2.01 26.66 10.25
CA LEU A 198 1.56 27.83 9.49
C LEU A 198 0.07 28.12 9.68
N MET A 199 -0.70 27.08 10.09
CA MET A 199 -2.15 27.14 10.21
C MET A 199 -2.59 27.80 11.53
N SER A 200 -3.68 28.56 11.46
CA SER A 200 -4.43 28.98 12.65
C SER A 200 -5.57 28.00 12.95
N VAL A 201 -5.95 27.85 14.22
CA VAL A 201 -7.13 27.04 14.61
C VAL A 201 -8.37 27.52 13.83
N GLY A 202 -9.12 26.58 13.24
CA GLY A 202 -10.27 26.82 12.40
C GLY A 202 -9.95 26.91 10.91
N SER A 203 -8.69 27.08 10.51
CA SER A 203 -8.32 27.19 9.10
C SER A 203 -8.28 25.84 8.38
N LYS A 204 -8.42 25.89 7.04
CA LYS A 204 -8.24 24.72 6.15
C LYS A 204 -7.18 25.05 5.11
N TYR A 205 -6.17 24.21 5.01
CA TYR A 205 -5.07 24.34 4.07
C TYR A 205 -4.98 23.13 3.16
N LYS A 206 -4.42 23.34 1.97
CA LYS A 206 -4.00 22.29 1.07
C LYS A 206 -2.48 22.29 0.99
N PHE A 207 -1.86 21.20 1.35
CA PHE A 207 -0.42 20.99 1.30
C PHE A 207 -0.04 20.14 0.11
N PHE A 208 1.05 20.51 -0.57
CA PHE A 208 1.69 19.71 -1.60
C PHE A 208 3.10 19.40 -1.09
N VAL A 209 3.27 18.17 -0.63
CA VAL A 209 4.44 17.73 0.12
C VAL A 209 5.37 16.98 -0.82
N PRO A 210 6.58 17.49 -1.12
CA PRO A 210 7.57 16.76 -1.87
C PRO A 210 7.96 15.47 -1.13
N TYR A 211 8.39 14.45 -1.84
CA TYR A 211 8.76 13.16 -1.25
C TYR A 211 9.81 13.28 -0.12
N THR A 212 10.73 14.25 -0.22
CA THR A 212 11.76 14.53 0.79
C THR A 212 11.21 15.00 2.15
N LEU A 213 10.03 15.59 2.14
CA LEU A 213 9.30 16.01 3.34
C LEU A 213 8.15 15.06 3.70
N GLY A 214 8.01 13.96 2.94
CA GLY A 214 7.02 12.92 3.11
C GLY A 214 7.64 11.59 3.53
N TYR A 215 7.42 10.55 2.73
CA TYR A 215 7.89 9.18 3.01
C TYR A 215 9.18 8.80 2.26
N GLY A 216 9.85 9.77 1.64
CA GLY A 216 11.17 9.60 1.02
C GLY A 216 11.15 8.72 -0.22
N GLU A 217 12.32 8.14 -0.51
CA GLU A 217 12.55 7.30 -1.68
C GLU A 217 11.89 5.93 -1.59
N GLN A 218 11.68 5.44 -0.37
CA GLN A 218 11.14 4.09 -0.13
C GLN A 218 9.61 4.03 -0.05
N GLY A 219 8.95 5.17 0.25
CA GLY A 219 7.51 5.18 0.53
C GLY A 219 7.16 4.54 1.89
N THR A 220 5.92 4.10 2.05
CA THR A 220 5.49 3.41 3.27
C THR A 220 6.03 1.98 3.32
N PRO A 221 6.46 1.51 4.52
CA PRO A 221 7.00 0.16 4.69
C PRO A 221 6.02 -0.95 4.26
N ASN A 222 6.56 -2.12 3.93
CA ASN A 222 5.81 -3.34 3.64
C ASN A 222 4.78 -3.24 2.49
N GLY A 223 5.07 -2.40 1.48
CA GLY A 223 4.16 -2.24 0.34
C GLY A 223 2.87 -1.50 0.68
N GLY A 224 2.91 -0.61 1.65
CA GLY A 224 1.78 0.24 2.00
C GLY A 224 1.32 1.16 0.84
N PRO A 225 0.28 1.96 1.05
CA PRO A 225 -0.42 2.65 -0.04
C PRO A 225 0.39 3.79 -0.70
N ILE A 226 1.50 4.22 -0.09
CA ILE A 226 2.31 5.33 -0.60
C ILE A 226 3.61 4.77 -1.19
N PRO A 227 3.79 4.85 -2.52
CA PRO A 227 5.03 4.39 -3.17
C PRO A 227 6.22 5.31 -2.89
N GLY A 228 7.42 4.84 -3.21
CA GLY A 228 8.62 5.67 -3.17
C GLY A 228 8.52 6.89 -4.09
N TYR A 229 9.21 7.96 -3.72
CA TYR A 229 9.23 9.26 -4.41
C TYR A 229 7.87 9.92 -4.60
N ALA A 230 6.84 9.51 -3.88
CA ALA A 230 5.51 10.07 -4.01
C ALA A 230 5.46 11.52 -3.50
N THR A 231 5.03 12.44 -4.36
CA THR A 231 4.54 13.75 -3.94
C THR A 231 3.12 13.57 -3.40
N LEU A 232 2.86 14.11 -2.22
CA LEU A 232 1.60 13.94 -1.51
C LEU A 232 0.79 15.21 -1.51
N ILE A 233 -0.52 15.07 -1.60
CA ILE A 233 -1.46 16.19 -1.48
C ILE A 233 -2.32 15.92 -0.25
N PHE A 234 -2.33 16.87 0.69
CA PHE A 234 -3.19 16.82 1.86
C PHE A 234 -4.12 18.02 1.92
N GLU A 235 -5.38 17.77 2.19
CA GLU A 235 -6.28 18.81 2.67
C GLU A 235 -6.43 18.63 4.18
N VAL A 236 -6.06 19.66 4.94
CA VAL A 236 -6.01 19.60 6.40
C VAL A 236 -6.82 20.76 6.98
N GLN A 237 -7.70 20.45 7.92
CA GLN A 237 -8.41 21.41 8.74
C GLN A 237 -7.92 21.29 10.19
N LEU A 238 -7.37 22.37 10.73
CA LEU A 238 -6.92 22.43 12.12
C LEU A 238 -8.08 22.78 13.03
N LEU A 239 -8.46 21.83 13.89
CA LEU A 239 -9.60 22.01 14.80
C LEU A 239 -9.19 22.53 16.16
N LYS A 240 -8.12 21.96 16.75
CA LYS A 240 -7.65 22.31 18.09
C LYS A 240 -6.14 22.14 18.22
N ILE A 241 -5.57 22.88 19.13
CA ILE A 241 -4.19 22.70 19.62
C ILE A 241 -4.29 22.17 21.06
N LYS A 242 -3.54 21.10 21.33
CA LYS A 242 -3.34 20.54 22.68
C LYS A 242 -1.87 20.79 23.04
N PRO A 243 -1.56 21.90 23.72
CA PRO A 243 -0.18 22.20 24.10
C PRO A 243 0.36 21.09 25.01
N VAL A 244 1.66 20.79 24.86
CA VAL A 244 2.32 19.92 25.85
C VAL A 244 2.28 20.67 27.18
N VAL A 245 1.54 20.15 28.14
CA VAL A 245 1.67 20.59 29.52
C VAL A 245 3.05 20.13 29.98
N GLU A 246 4.01 21.03 29.96
CA GLU A 246 5.30 20.78 30.60
C GLU A 246 5.00 20.56 32.08
N VAL A 247 4.98 19.31 32.52
CA VAL A 247 4.89 19.00 33.93
C VAL A 247 6.16 19.56 34.53
N ALA A 248 6.04 20.72 35.20
CA ALA A 248 7.15 21.31 35.91
C ALA A 248 7.84 20.20 36.73
N PRO A 249 9.18 20.08 36.69
CA PRO A 249 9.86 19.05 37.44
C PRO A 249 9.33 19.07 38.89
N ALA A 250 8.79 17.95 39.33
CA ALA A 250 8.26 17.82 40.67
C ALA A 250 9.29 18.38 41.66
N ALA A 251 8.90 19.39 42.42
CA ALA A 251 9.76 19.98 43.42
C ALA A 251 10.44 18.86 44.21
N PRO A 252 11.74 18.92 44.50
CA PRO A 252 12.46 17.85 45.14
C PRO A 252 11.72 17.46 46.44
N ALA A 253 11.28 16.22 46.49
CA ALA A 253 10.60 15.66 47.65
C ALA A 253 11.45 15.96 48.89
N LEU A 254 10.88 16.75 49.84
CA LEU A 254 11.45 17.01 51.12
C LEU A 254 11.77 15.64 51.75
N LYS A 255 13.07 15.42 52.03
CA LYS A 255 13.55 14.21 52.74
C LYS A 255 12.77 14.05 54.01
N PRO A 256 12.20 12.89 54.32
CA PRO A 256 11.55 12.67 55.60
C PRO A 256 12.59 12.82 56.71
N ALA A 257 12.24 13.64 57.71
CA ALA A 257 13.05 13.85 58.91
C ALA A 257 13.36 12.52 59.60
N VAL A 258 14.62 12.32 59.87
CA VAL A 258 15.12 11.14 60.60
C VAL A 258 14.55 11.16 62.03
N ALA A 259 13.69 10.21 62.35
CA ALA A 259 13.27 9.93 63.74
C ALA A 259 14.39 9.19 64.49
N PRO A 260 14.62 9.51 65.79
CA PRO A 260 15.76 8.95 66.55
C PRO A 260 15.55 7.47 66.90
N LYS A 261 16.63 6.72 66.81
CA LYS A 261 16.74 5.32 67.19
C LYS A 261 16.46 5.13 68.70
N SER A 262 15.50 4.31 69.06
CA SER A 262 15.45 3.69 70.40
C SER A 262 16.04 2.26 70.33
N ILE A 263 17.07 2.08 71.14
CA ILE A 263 17.79 0.82 71.32
C ILE A 263 16.97 -0.01 72.36
N LYS A 264 16.65 -1.26 72.00
CA LYS A 264 16.47 -2.32 73.03
C LYS A 264 17.12 -3.63 72.54
N LYS A 265 18.09 -4.01 73.35
CA LYS A 265 18.76 -5.32 73.39
C LYS A 265 17.78 -6.40 73.87
N VAL A 266 18.09 -7.60 73.62
CA VAL A 266 18.08 -8.91 74.31
C VAL A 266 17.55 -9.97 73.36
N ALA A 267 18.10 -11.10 73.18
CA ALA A 267 19.05 -12.07 73.61
C ALA A 267 18.88 -13.33 72.77
N VAL A 268 19.95 -13.89 72.49
CA VAL A 268 20.36 -15.29 72.22
C VAL A 268 19.30 -16.37 72.48
N SER A 269 19.10 -17.30 71.51
CA SER A 269 19.10 -18.73 71.80
C SER A 269 19.42 -19.56 70.56
N LYS A 270 20.41 -20.41 70.70
CA LYS A 270 20.83 -21.54 69.85
C LYS A 270 19.80 -22.67 69.90
N VAL A 271 19.67 -23.44 68.85
CA VAL A 271 19.61 -24.92 68.83
C VAL A 271 19.64 -25.36 67.33
N VAL A 272 20.59 -25.93 66.87
CA VAL A 272 21.21 -27.21 66.54
C VAL A 272 20.22 -28.35 66.21
N LYS A 273 20.61 -29.00 65.11
CA LYS A 273 20.41 -30.38 64.65
C LYS A 273 19.41 -30.52 63.47
N LYS A 274 19.81 -31.06 62.39
CA LYS A 274 20.54 -32.27 61.93
C LYS A 274 19.59 -33.18 61.11
N THR A 275 20.02 -33.56 59.95
CA THR A 275 19.79 -34.84 59.22
C THR A 275 18.36 -35.08 58.67
N LYS A 276 18.19 -35.34 57.39
CA LYS A 276 18.77 -36.43 56.56
C LYS A 276 18.65 -36.04 55.06
#